data_25bf0c0c96f6a2d0468032894da3a130
#
_entry.id   25bf0c0c96f6a2d0468032894da3a130
#
_cell.length_a   1.000
_cell.length_b   1.000
_cell.length_c   1.000
_cell.angle_alpha   90.00
_cell.angle_beta   90.00
_cell.angle_gamma   90.00
#
_symmetry.space_group_name_H-M   'P 1'
#
loop_
_entity.id
_entity.type
_entity.pdbx_description
1 polymer ?
#
loop_
_entity_poly.entity_id
_entity_poly.type
_entity_poly.pdbx_seq_one_letter_code
_entity_poly.pdbx_strand_id
1 'polypeptide(L)'
;MDIAFITFSYIDGTNASYTPIDFKFTKERYTPYTTLEGHLLTARDITDINTVYLYINNKLVHCGMADFIQRRNARGRNIITFLSRGFTLLLGQNEPIPGIISNADLKKIVFDNVDIPYVKCQEDTKTVNYVFVKEKSTIWDAVCAYAYKAYKAYPFITGTNTVNAAVGSNTGIHSYFSDTITYYGEKLSTSGLISQVYMADSDGKYTYTKQNAHSQKRKIVKKKYYPLDRQWYSNPEDGLQAKLDYSNKGYISAELQYKGHQFENIMDRAVYQNGTFAINSERISLVEVTGNGRGIFTKIAVYRDS
;
A
#
# COMPACT_ATOMS: atom_id res chain seq x y z
N MET A 1 -14.94 -23.84 4.46
CA MET A 1 -13.75 -23.49 5.26
C MET A 1 -12.69 -22.99 4.29
N ASP A 2 -12.16 -21.79 4.50
CA ASP A 2 -11.13 -21.26 3.62
C ASP A 2 -9.83 -22.02 3.79
N ILE A 3 -9.15 -22.30 2.68
CA ILE A 3 -7.89 -23.05 2.63
C ILE A 3 -6.82 -22.11 2.07
N ALA A 4 -5.69 -22.04 2.78
CA ALA A 4 -4.52 -21.30 2.33
C ALA A 4 -3.33 -22.23 2.11
N PHE A 5 -2.55 -21.97 1.07
CA PHE A 5 -1.24 -22.57 0.87
C PHE A 5 -0.23 -21.56 0.34
N ILE A 6 1.03 -21.80 0.72
CA ILE A 6 2.17 -21.00 0.31
C ILE A 6 3.00 -21.81 -0.65
N THR A 7 3.29 -21.24 -1.83
CA THR A 7 4.15 -21.87 -2.83
C THR A 7 5.46 -21.10 -2.91
N PHE A 8 6.56 -21.81 -2.74
CA PHE A 8 7.89 -21.30 -3.05
C PHE A 8 8.28 -21.70 -4.47
N SER A 9 8.71 -20.73 -5.25
CA SER A 9 9.41 -20.97 -6.52
C SER A 9 10.90 -20.90 -6.25
N TYR A 10 11.64 -21.84 -6.78
CA TYR A 10 13.09 -21.97 -6.61
C TYR A 10 13.83 -21.47 -7.86
N ILE A 11 15.13 -21.15 -7.70
CA ILE A 11 15.99 -20.68 -8.79
C ILE A 11 16.09 -21.70 -9.93
N ASP A 12 16.00 -22.99 -9.62
CA ASP A 12 15.98 -24.08 -10.60
C ASP A 12 14.67 -24.20 -11.41
N GLY A 13 13.71 -23.27 -11.15
CA GLY A 13 12.40 -23.25 -11.81
C GLY A 13 11.37 -24.23 -11.21
N THR A 14 11.73 -25.03 -10.19
CA THR A 14 10.79 -25.91 -9.52
C THR A 14 9.92 -25.15 -8.52
N ASN A 15 8.75 -25.70 -8.21
CA ASN A 15 7.82 -25.14 -7.24
C ASN A 15 7.48 -26.18 -6.14
N ALA A 16 7.26 -25.69 -4.92
CA ALA A 16 6.75 -26.53 -3.84
C ALA A 16 5.70 -25.76 -3.02
N SER A 17 4.57 -26.43 -2.76
CA SER A 17 3.46 -25.86 -2.01
C SER A 17 3.37 -26.44 -0.62
N TYR A 18 3.08 -25.60 0.36
CA TYR A 18 3.06 -25.95 1.77
C TYR A 18 1.81 -25.38 2.44
N THR A 19 1.25 -26.11 3.37
CA THR A 19 0.25 -25.60 4.31
C THR A 19 0.98 -24.82 5.40
N PRO A 20 0.74 -23.51 5.58
CA PRO A 20 1.40 -22.74 6.63
C PRO A 20 0.90 -23.16 8.03
N ILE A 21 1.79 -23.04 9.03
CA ILE A 21 1.41 -23.11 10.44
C ILE A 21 0.59 -21.88 10.80
N ASP A 22 1.11 -20.73 10.37
CA ASP A 22 0.47 -19.43 10.44
C ASP A 22 1.00 -18.53 9.31
N PHE A 23 0.24 -17.49 8.99
CA PHE A 23 0.69 -16.43 8.11
C PHE A 23 -0.05 -15.11 8.42
N LYS A 24 0.60 -14.03 8.03
CA LYS A 24 0.00 -12.70 7.99
C LYS A 24 0.33 -12.05 6.65
N PHE A 25 -0.72 -11.69 5.93
CA PHE A 25 -0.65 -10.91 4.68
C PHE A 25 -1.17 -9.51 4.94
N THR A 26 -0.49 -8.48 4.41
CA THR A 26 -0.92 -7.09 4.56
C THR A 26 -0.81 -6.33 3.25
N LYS A 27 -1.81 -5.52 2.98
CA LYS A 27 -1.87 -4.56 1.87
C LYS A 27 -2.41 -3.23 2.41
N GLU A 28 -1.71 -2.12 2.19
CA GLU A 28 -2.09 -0.80 2.68
C GLU A 28 -1.99 0.26 1.58
N ARG A 29 -2.92 1.24 1.60
CA ARG A 29 -3.08 2.28 0.57
C ARG A 29 -1.82 3.10 0.29
N TYR A 30 -1.06 3.43 1.33
CA TYR A 30 0.11 4.31 1.20
C TYR A 30 1.44 3.53 1.13
N THR A 31 1.38 2.21 1.11
CA THR A 31 2.55 1.34 1.00
C THR A 31 2.66 0.80 -0.42
N PRO A 32 3.82 0.95 -1.09
CA PRO A 32 3.98 0.56 -2.50
C PRO A 32 4.06 -0.96 -2.73
N TYR A 33 3.82 -1.78 -1.74
CA TYR A 33 3.93 -3.24 -1.84
C TYR A 33 3.02 -3.96 -0.84
N THR A 34 2.80 -5.24 -1.10
CA THR A 34 2.16 -6.16 -0.15
C THR A 34 3.23 -6.87 0.68
N THR A 35 2.91 -7.25 1.90
CA THR A 35 3.77 -8.09 2.75
C THR A 35 3.11 -9.41 3.06
N LEU A 36 3.91 -10.47 3.13
CA LEU A 36 3.51 -11.79 3.60
C LEU A 36 4.59 -12.35 4.52
N GLU A 37 4.23 -12.64 5.75
CA GLU A 37 5.10 -13.29 6.72
C GLU A 37 4.42 -14.53 7.28
N GLY A 38 5.19 -15.50 7.78
CA GLY A 38 4.61 -16.69 8.39
C GLY A 38 5.61 -17.78 8.69
N HIS A 39 5.04 -18.91 9.13
CA HIS A 39 5.79 -20.11 9.52
C HIS A 39 5.26 -21.34 8.79
N LEU A 40 6.16 -22.21 8.37
CA LEU A 40 5.81 -23.50 7.77
C LEU A 40 6.83 -24.59 8.12
N LEU A 41 6.47 -25.83 7.85
CA LEU A 41 7.36 -26.98 7.99
C LEU A 41 7.87 -27.41 6.62
N THR A 42 9.18 -27.57 6.47
CA THR A 42 9.78 -28.19 5.27
C THR A 42 11.16 -28.79 5.59
N ALA A 43 11.49 -29.84 4.87
CA ALA A 43 12.83 -30.43 4.87
C ALA A 43 13.72 -29.90 3.72
N ARG A 44 13.12 -29.20 2.74
CA ARG A 44 13.85 -28.73 1.55
C ARG A 44 14.76 -27.55 1.90
N ASP A 45 15.81 -27.36 1.12
CA ASP A 45 16.71 -26.22 1.24
C ASP A 45 15.98 -24.90 1.01
N ILE A 46 16.42 -23.86 1.70
CA ILE A 46 15.82 -22.52 1.70
C ILE A 46 16.65 -21.50 0.93
N THR A 47 17.88 -21.82 0.57
CA THR A 47 18.81 -20.86 -0.06
C THR A 47 18.41 -20.49 -1.48
N ASP A 48 17.71 -21.38 -2.16
CA ASP A 48 17.34 -21.22 -3.57
C ASP A 48 15.90 -20.71 -3.79
N ILE A 49 15.22 -20.25 -2.73
CA ILE A 49 13.89 -19.68 -2.86
C ILE A 49 13.99 -18.29 -3.49
N ASN A 50 13.31 -18.12 -4.61
CA ASN A 50 13.26 -16.90 -5.42
C ASN A 50 11.98 -16.12 -5.16
N THR A 51 10.84 -16.76 -5.36
CA THR A 51 9.52 -16.11 -5.30
C THR A 51 8.59 -16.84 -4.33
N VAL A 52 7.80 -16.06 -3.62
CA VAL A 52 6.81 -16.55 -2.65
C VAL A 52 5.41 -16.18 -3.13
N TYR A 53 4.54 -17.17 -3.19
CA TYR A 53 3.13 -16.98 -3.54
C TYR A 53 2.24 -17.39 -2.36
N LEU A 54 1.18 -16.61 -2.12
CA LEU A 54 0.07 -17.00 -1.24
C LEU A 54 -1.17 -17.23 -2.08
N TYR A 55 -1.78 -18.39 -1.92
CA TYR A 55 -3.09 -18.71 -2.47
C TYR A 55 -4.10 -18.91 -1.34
N ILE A 56 -5.29 -18.35 -1.50
CA ILE A 56 -6.45 -18.59 -0.64
C ILE A 56 -7.57 -19.07 -1.54
N ASN A 57 -8.16 -20.24 -1.25
CA ASN A 57 -9.21 -20.86 -2.07
C ASN A 57 -8.80 -20.94 -3.55
N ASN A 58 -7.56 -21.34 -3.83
CA ASN A 58 -6.96 -21.43 -5.18
C ASN A 58 -6.84 -20.11 -5.93
N LYS A 59 -7.11 -18.95 -5.31
CA LYS A 59 -6.87 -17.63 -5.90
C LYS A 59 -5.57 -17.05 -5.37
N LEU A 60 -4.75 -16.51 -6.28
CA LEU A 60 -3.49 -15.85 -5.94
C LEU A 60 -3.77 -14.52 -5.24
N VAL A 61 -3.23 -14.38 -4.02
CA VAL A 61 -3.39 -13.18 -3.17
C VAL A 61 -2.10 -12.39 -3.07
N HIS A 62 -0.95 -13.09 -3.04
CA HIS A 62 0.37 -12.47 -2.98
C HIS A 62 1.33 -13.14 -3.95
N CYS A 63 2.19 -12.31 -4.57
CA CYS A 63 3.36 -12.71 -5.34
C CYS A 63 4.48 -11.73 -5.04
N GLY A 64 5.56 -12.22 -4.43
CA GLY A 64 6.63 -11.35 -3.98
C GLY A 64 7.99 -12.04 -3.90
N MET A 65 9.02 -11.25 -3.67
CA MET A 65 10.39 -11.71 -3.44
C MET A 65 10.52 -12.36 -2.07
N ALA A 66 11.39 -13.34 -1.95
CA ALA A 66 11.82 -13.89 -0.68
C ALA A 66 12.85 -12.97 -0.01
N ASP A 67 12.39 -12.01 0.82
CA ASP A 67 13.26 -11.02 1.45
C ASP A 67 14.06 -11.56 2.62
N PHE A 68 13.43 -12.40 3.42
CA PHE A 68 14.04 -13.02 4.58
C PHE A 68 13.51 -14.42 4.74
N ILE A 69 14.41 -15.37 4.92
CA ILE A 69 14.09 -16.77 5.20
C ILE A 69 15.05 -17.29 6.27
N GLN A 70 14.49 -17.86 7.32
CA GLN A 70 15.24 -18.49 8.40
C GLN A 70 14.74 -19.90 8.63
N ARG A 71 15.65 -20.87 8.68
CA ARG A 71 15.36 -22.23 9.11
C ARG A 71 15.83 -22.46 10.55
N ARG A 72 14.96 -23.03 11.34
CA ARG A 72 15.26 -23.46 12.71
C ARG A 72 14.89 -24.92 12.87
N ASN A 73 15.71 -25.69 13.54
CA ASN A 73 15.34 -27.02 13.99
C ASN A 73 14.84 -26.93 15.43
N ALA A 74 13.59 -27.31 15.67
CA ALA A 74 13.00 -27.37 16.99
C ALA A 74 12.34 -28.74 17.20
N ARG A 75 12.83 -29.46 18.18
CA ARG A 75 12.32 -30.81 18.53
C ARG A 75 12.26 -31.77 17.33
N GLY A 76 13.32 -31.79 16.52
CA GLY A 76 13.42 -32.64 15.32
C GLY A 76 12.59 -32.18 14.11
N ARG A 77 11.94 -31.01 14.17
CA ARG A 77 11.19 -30.44 13.06
C ARG A 77 11.88 -29.19 12.52
N ASN A 78 11.99 -29.09 11.20
CA ASN A 78 12.50 -27.88 10.54
C ASN A 78 11.35 -26.90 10.34
N ILE A 79 11.39 -25.79 11.07
CA ILE A 79 10.45 -24.67 10.95
C ILE A 79 11.13 -23.59 10.13
N ILE A 80 10.44 -23.12 9.10
CA ILE A 80 10.84 -21.96 8.31
C ILE A 80 10.01 -20.75 8.75
N THR A 81 10.70 -19.69 9.09
CA THR A 81 10.14 -18.34 9.21
C THR A 81 10.51 -17.56 7.94
N PHE A 82 9.57 -16.93 7.31
CA PHE A 82 9.81 -16.17 6.08
C PHE A 82 9.10 -14.81 6.10
N LEU A 83 9.69 -13.86 5.36
CA LEU A 83 9.10 -12.58 5.00
C LEU A 83 9.23 -12.41 3.48
N SER A 84 8.13 -12.09 2.83
CA SER A 84 8.08 -11.78 1.41
C SER A 84 7.40 -10.44 1.19
N ARG A 85 7.96 -9.63 0.27
CA ARG A 85 7.35 -8.39 -0.16
C ARG A 85 7.08 -8.39 -1.66
N GLY A 86 5.94 -7.81 -2.07
CA GLY A 86 5.55 -7.72 -3.47
C GLY A 86 6.62 -7.01 -4.32
N PHE A 87 6.75 -7.40 -5.59
CA PHE A 87 7.77 -6.87 -6.51
C PHE A 87 7.69 -5.35 -6.71
N THR A 88 6.54 -4.74 -6.48
CA THR A 88 6.37 -3.28 -6.49
C THR A 88 7.19 -2.55 -5.41
N LEU A 89 7.74 -3.25 -4.40
CA LEU A 89 8.75 -2.72 -3.49
C LEU A 89 9.94 -2.10 -4.25
N LEU A 90 10.35 -2.74 -5.33
CA LEU A 90 11.50 -2.31 -6.14
C LEU A 90 11.30 -0.92 -6.76
N LEU A 91 10.07 -0.43 -6.92
CA LEU A 91 9.80 0.95 -7.30
C LEU A 91 10.26 1.95 -6.24
N GLY A 92 10.25 1.56 -4.97
CA GLY A 92 10.78 2.36 -3.86
C GLY A 92 12.28 2.19 -3.61
N GLN A 93 12.94 1.28 -4.31
CA GLN A 93 14.36 0.98 -4.15
C GLN A 93 15.20 1.37 -5.37
N ASN A 94 14.57 1.60 -6.53
CA ASN A 94 15.24 2.05 -7.74
C ASN A 94 15.06 3.55 -7.93
N GLU A 95 16.13 4.20 -8.33
CA GLU A 95 16.16 5.62 -8.66
C GLU A 95 16.02 5.80 -10.18
N PRO A 96 15.09 6.63 -10.67
CA PRO A 96 15.04 7.01 -12.06
C PRO A 96 16.12 8.05 -12.35
N ILE A 97 16.45 8.27 -13.63
CA ILE A 97 17.40 9.31 -14.04
C ILE A 97 16.85 10.67 -13.58
N PRO A 98 17.62 11.48 -12.79
CA PRO A 98 17.18 12.79 -12.35
C PRO A 98 16.94 13.74 -13.54
N GLY A 99 15.91 14.56 -13.45
CA GLY A 99 15.56 15.50 -14.49
C GLY A 99 14.05 15.61 -14.75
N ILE A 100 13.68 15.98 -15.94
CA ILE A 100 12.28 16.15 -16.35
C ILE A 100 11.86 14.99 -17.25
N ILE A 101 10.83 14.26 -16.82
CA ILE A 101 10.09 13.31 -17.66
C ILE A 101 8.96 14.12 -18.32
N SER A 102 9.10 14.43 -19.61
CA SER A 102 8.09 15.18 -20.38
C SER A 102 6.98 14.27 -20.86
N ASN A 103 5.74 14.79 -20.97
CA ASN A 103 4.56 14.04 -21.36
C ASN A 103 4.46 12.72 -20.57
N ALA A 104 4.54 12.85 -19.25
CA ALA A 104 4.62 11.71 -18.35
C ALA A 104 3.26 11.06 -18.14
N ASP A 105 3.20 9.75 -18.29
CA ASP A 105 2.12 8.88 -17.86
C ASP A 105 2.67 7.80 -16.91
N LEU A 106 1.78 6.98 -16.35
CA LEU A 106 2.17 5.99 -15.36
C LEU A 106 3.12 4.92 -15.93
N LYS A 107 2.83 4.41 -17.13
CA LYS A 107 3.64 3.37 -17.77
C LYS A 107 5.05 3.87 -18.06
N LYS A 108 5.16 5.08 -18.61
CA LYS A 108 6.44 5.72 -18.91
C LYS A 108 7.30 5.89 -17.65
N ILE A 109 6.72 6.35 -16.54
CA ILE A 109 7.46 6.52 -15.28
C ILE A 109 7.97 5.18 -14.74
N VAL A 110 7.15 4.13 -14.80
CA VAL A 110 7.50 2.83 -14.23
C VAL A 110 8.46 2.06 -15.13
N PHE A 111 8.20 1.97 -16.45
CA PHE A 111 8.90 1.02 -17.32
C PHE A 111 10.06 1.61 -18.14
N ASP A 112 10.13 2.94 -18.36
CA ASP A 112 11.27 3.52 -19.08
C ASP A 112 12.58 3.45 -18.27
N ASN A 113 12.49 3.24 -16.94
CA ASN A 113 13.66 3.24 -16.07
C ASN A 113 14.13 1.84 -15.66
N VAL A 114 13.20 0.89 -15.50
CA VAL A 114 13.53 -0.46 -15.03
C VAL A 114 12.43 -1.45 -15.40
N ASP A 115 12.81 -2.64 -15.84
CA ASP A 115 11.88 -3.75 -16.03
C ASP A 115 11.83 -4.59 -14.75
N ILE A 116 10.73 -4.46 -14.02
CA ILE A 116 10.50 -5.20 -12.77
C ILE A 116 9.53 -6.35 -13.05
N PRO A 117 9.95 -7.59 -12.81
CA PRO A 117 9.10 -8.75 -13.08
C PRO A 117 7.78 -8.68 -12.29
N TYR A 118 6.72 -9.16 -12.89
CA TYR A 118 5.36 -9.22 -12.33
C TYR A 118 4.69 -7.87 -12.06
N VAL A 119 5.35 -6.72 -12.23
CA VAL A 119 4.74 -5.40 -12.05
C VAL A 119 3.88 -5.07 -13.27
N LYS A 120 2.70 -4.53 -12.99
CA LYS A 120 1.74 -4.03 -13.98
C LYS A 120 1.34 -2.62 -13.63
N CYS A 121 0.88 -1.85 -14.61
CA CYS A 121 0.32 -0.53 -14.41
C CYS A 121 -1.14 -0.50 -14.83
N GLN A 122 -1.90 0.38 -14.18
CA GLN A 122 -3.25 0.73 -14.61
C GLN A 122 -3.23 1.20 -16.07
N GLU A 123 -4.21 0.75 -16.86
CA GLU A 123 -4.42 1.20 -18.24
C GLU A 123 -5.06 2.60 -18.29
N ASP A 124 -4.99 3.25 -19.47
CA ASP A 124 -5.69 4.50 -19.79
C ASP A 124 -5.49 5.63 -18.78
N THR A 125 -4.25 5.82 -18.34
CA THR A 125 -3.91 6.92 -17.42
C THR A 125 -3.69 8.23 -18.16
N LYS A 126 -4.04 9.36 -17.50
CA LYS A 126 -3.85 10.71 -18.04
C LYS A 126 -2.37 11.01 -18.26
N THR A 127 -2.06 11.73 -19.31
CA THR A 127 -0.72 12.32 -19.51
C THR A 127 -0.64 13.67 -18.82
N VAL A 128 0.45 13.94 -18.09
CA VAL A 128 0.79 15.25 -17.53
C VAL A 128 1.98 15.86 -18.27
N ASN A 129 2.05 17.18 -18.35
CA ASN A 129 3.11 17.87 -19.09
C ASN A 129 4.50 17.43 -18.67
N TYR A 130 4.73 17.29 -17.36
CA TYR A 130 6.01 16.81 -16.83
C TYR A 130 5.89 16.25 -15.41
N VAL A 131 6.84 15.36 -15.08
CA VAL A 131 7.20 14.98 -13.72
C VAL A 131 8.67 15.33 -13.49
N PHE A 132 8.97 16.07 -12.43
CA PHE A 132 10.34 16.41 -12.07
C PHE A 132 10.90 15.36 -11.10
N VAL A 133 11.96 14.69 -11.51
CA VAL A 133 12.68 13.70 -10.69
C VAL A 133 13.85 14.40 -10.01
N LYS A 134 13.85 14.44 -8.69
CA LYS A 134 14.96 14.94 -7.90
C LYS A 134 16.06 13.88 -7.77
N GLU A 135 17.29 14.30 -7.52
CA GLU A 135 18.34 13.39 -7.09
C GLU A 135 17.90 12.62 -5.83
N LYS A 136 18.23 11.35 -5.77
CA LYS A 136 17.86 10.40 -4.69
C LYS A 136 16.35 10.17 -4.53
N SER A 137 15.52 10.62 -5.47
CA SER A 137 14.12 10.22 -5.53
C SER A 137 14.00 8.82 -6.11
N THR A 138 13.06 8.06 -5.57
CA THR A 138 12.73 6.73 -6.10
C THR A 138 11.74 6.82 -7.26
N ILE A 139 11.58 5.72 -8.01
CA ILE A 139 10.52 5.62 -9.03
C ILE A 139 9.14 5.82 -8.36
N TRP A 140 8.96 5.28 -7.14
CA TRP A 140 7.71 5.47 -6.40
C TRP A 140 7.42 6.94 -6.06
N ASP A 141 8.45 7.72 -5.72
CA ASP A 141 8.29 9.17 -5.52
C ASP A 141 7.81 9.87 -6.79
N ALA A 142 8.35 9.48 -7.96
CA ALA A 142 7.90 10.00 -9.24
C ALA A 142 6.44 9.58 -9.56
N VAL A 143 6.06 8.34 -9.26
CA VAL A 143 4.67 7.85 -9.37
C VAL A 143 3.74 8.64 -8.45
N CYS A 144 4.14 8.92 -7.19
CA CYS A 144 3.36 9.74 -6.26
C CYS A 144 3.15 11.16 -6.80
N ALA A 145 4.21 11.78 -7.31
CA ALA A 145 4.15 13.11 -7.90
C ALA A 145 3.23 13.16 -9.13
N TYR A 146 3.33 12.16 -10.00
CA TYR A 146 2.47 12.00 -11.16
C TYR A 146 1.00 11.84 -10.76
N ALA A 147 0.70 10.87 -9.90
CA ALA A 147 -0.67 10.57 -9.48
C ALA A 147 -1.35 11.80 -8.84
N TYR A 148 -0.62 12.54 -8.01
CA TYR A 148 -1.17 13.75 -7.41
C TYR A 148 -1.39 14.88 -8.45
N LYS A 149 -0.49 15.06 -9.41
CA LYS A 149 -0.70 16.02 -10.52
C LYS A 149 -1.92 15.67 -11.35
N ALA A 150 -2.05 14.41 -11.75
CA ALA A 150 -3.08 13.94 -12.68
C ALA A 150 -4.47 13.81 -12.03
N TYR A 151 -4.51 13.39 -10.75
CA TYR A 151 -5.76 12.93 -10.11
C TYR A 151 -6.01 13.51 -8.72
N LYS A 152 -5.09 14.31 -8.16
CA LYS A 152 -5.14 14.81 -6.76
C LYS A 152 -5.29 13.68 -5.74
N ALA A 153 -4.68 12.55 -6.02
CA ALA A 153 -4.74 11.34 -5.20
C ALA A 153 -3.37 10.67 -5.10
N TYR A 154 -3.17 9.86 -4.07
CA TYR A 154 -1.98 9.04 -3.94
C TYR A 154 -2.16 7.73 -4.70
N PRO A 155 -1.07 7.21 -5.31
CA PRO A 155 -1.08 5.90 -5.96
C PRO A 155 -1.22 4.78 -4.92
N PHE A 156 -1.65 3.62 -5.37
CA PHE A 156 -1.85 2.44 -4.54
C PHE A 156 -1.66 1.16 -5.35
N ILE A 157 -1.50 0.03 -4.65
CA ILE A 157 -1.31 -1.27 -5.28
C ILE A 157 -2.60 -2.09 -5.17
N THR A 158 -3.03 -2.68 -6.29
CA THR A 158 -4.12 -3.66 -6.32
C THR A 158 -3.63 -5.01 -6.84
N GLY A 159 -4.48 -6.04 -6.71
CA GLY A 159 -4.07 -7.39 -7.04
C GLY A 159 -2.81 -7.80 -6.30
N THR A 160 -1.87 -8.41 -7.00
CA THR A 160 -0.57 -8.79 -6.43
C THR A 160 0.48 -7.69 -6.58
N ASN A 161 0.60 -7.06 -7.77
CA ASN A 161 1.63 -6.07 -8.08
C ASN A 161 1.16 -5.04 -9.14
N THR A 162 -0.09 -4.63 -9.13
CA THR A 162 -0.60 -3.63 -10.10
C THR A 162 -0.58 -2.24 -9.48
N VAL A 163 0.19 -1.34 -10.09
CA VAL A 163 0.29 0.08 -9.71
C VAL A 163 -0.91 0.85 -10.28
N ASN A 164 -1.61 1.59 -9.43
CA ASN A 164 -2.75 2.42 -9.82
C ASN A 164 -2.50 3.87 -9.40
N ALA A 165 -2.75 4.80 -10.30
CA ALA A 165 -2.67 6.24 -10.04
C ALA A 165 -4.04 6.85 -9.68
N ALA A 166 -5.12 6.17 -10.07
CA ALA A 166 -6.49 6.61 -9.81
C ALA A 166 -7.40 5.43 -9.50
N VAL A 167 -8.51 5.71 -8.86
CA VAL A 167 -9.56 4.72 -8.63
C VAL A 167 -10.27 4.43 -9.94
N GLY A 168 -10.21 3.16 -10.40
CA GLY A 168 -10.91 2.71 -11.60
C GLY A 168 -12.44 2.67 -11.41
N SER A 169 -13.16 2.56 -12.52
CA SER A 169 -14.62 2.39 -12.52
C SER A 169 -15.08 1.06 -11.92
N ASN A 170 -14.26 0.02 -12.01
CA ASN A 170 -14.59 -1.34 -11.60
C ASN A 170 -14.02 -1.66 -10.20
N THR A 171 -14.35 -0.85 -9.20
CA THR A 171 -14.02 -1.16 -7.79
C THR A 171 -15.05 -2.10 -7.20
N GLY A 172 -14.61 -3.13 -6.48
CA GLY A 172 -15.47 -4.05 -5.76
C GLY A 172 -16.29 -3.35 -4.67
N ILE A 173 -17.45 -3.92 -4.32
CA ILE A 173 -18.24 -3.53 -3.16
C ILE A 173 -18.38 -4.76 -2.26
N HIS A 174 -17.93 -4.64 -1.02
CA HIS A 174 -17.97 -5.71 -0.02
C HIS A 174 -18.95 -5.33 1.07
N SER A 175 -19.95 -6.19 1.28
CA SER A 175 -20.95 -6.04 2.34
C SER A 175 -20.61 -6.98 3.49
N TYR A 176 -20.64 -6.45 4.70
CA TYR A 176 -20.33 -7.17 5.92
C TYR A 176 -21.56 -7.23 6.81
N PHE A 177 -21.84 -8.41 7.35
CA PHE A 177 -23.03 -8.65 8.19
C PHE A 177 -22.61 -8.85 9.64
N SER A 178 -23.43 -8.35 10.56
CA SER A 178 -23.11 -8.30 12.00
C SER A 178 -22.84 -9.67 12.63
N ASP A 179 -23.46 -10.74 12.11
CA ASP A 179 -23.27 -12.11 12.56
C ASP A 179 -21.91 -12.72 12.19
N THR A 180 -21.25 -12.16 11.19
CA THR A 180 -19.92 -12.62 10.74
C THR A 180 -18.76 -11.81 11.34
N ILE A 181 -19.05 -10.60 11.84
CA ILE A 181 -18.02 -9.69 12.37
C ILE A 181 -17.59 -10.14 13.77
N THR A 182 -16.28 -10.32 13.93
CA THR A 182 -15.65 -10.67 15.21
C THR A 182 -15.14 -9.47 15.99
N TYR A 183 -14.90 -8.37 15.30
CA TYR A 183 -14.44 -7.11 15.91
C TYR A 183 -14.82 -5.91 15.04
N TYR A 184 -15.22 -4.80 15.67
CA TYR A 184 -15.32 -3.48 15.09
C TYR A 184 -14.69 -2.46 16.04
N GLY A 185 -13.97 -1.48 15.49
CA GLY A 185 -13.37 -0.40 16.27
C GLY A 185 -13.18 0.85 15.43
N GLU A 186 -13.17 1.99 16.12
CA GLU A 186 -12.80 3.28 15.54
C GLU A 186 -11.51 3.78 16.21
N LYS A 187 -10.64 4.36 15.41
CA LYS A 187 -9.34 4.87 15.86
C LYS A 187 -9.14 6.30 15.43
N LEU A 188 -8.63 7.09 16.34
CA LEU A 188 -8.14 8.44 16.11
C LEU A 188 -6.65 8.50 16.36
N SER A 189 -5.88 8.98 15.38
CA SER A 189 -4.43 9.16 15.48
C SER A 189 -4.02 10.58 15.06
N THR A 190 -3.58 11.37 16.01
CA THR A 190 -3.20 12.77 15.77
C THR A 190 -1.70 12.98 15.56
N SER A 191 -0.88 11.95 15.79
CA SER A 191 0.60 12.06 15.77
C SER A 191 1.16 12.49 14.42
N GLY A 192 0.50 12.09 13.32
CA GLY A 192 0.88 12.44 11.94
C GLY A 192 0.51 13.85 11.51
N LEU A 193 -0.51 14.46 12.15
CA LEU A 193 -1.07 15.73 11.71
C LEU A 193 -0.04 16.86 11.72
N ILE A 194 -0.02 17.63 10.62
CA ILE A 194 0.72 18.90 10.51
C ILE A 194 -0.32 20.02 10.52
N SER A 195 -0.09 21.07 11.32
CA SER A 195 -1.04 22.18 11.45
C SER A 195 -0.92 23.21 10.34
N GLN A 196 0.30 23.43 9.87
CA GLN A 196 0.59 24.43 8.87
C GLN A 196 1.86 24.06 8.10
N VAL A 197 1.79 24.23 6.80
CA VAL A 197 2.90 24.02 5.88
C VAL A 197 3.25 25.32 5.18
N TYR A 198 4.55 25.51 4.94
CA TYR A 198 5.09 26.65 4.22
C TYR A 198 5.99 26.15 3.09
N MET A 199 5.98 26.86 1.95
CA MET A 199 6.91 26.61 0.87
C MET A 199 7.59 27.91 0.46
N ALA A 200 8.88 27.83 0.23
CA ALA A 200 9.65 28.98 -0.26
C ALA A 200 9.26 29.32 -1.71
N ASP A 201 9.35 30.61 -2.06
CA ASP A 201 9.32 31.10 -3.44
C ASP A 201 10.71 31.08 -4.08
N SER A 202 10.84 31.69 -5.29
CA SER A 202 12.11 31.80 -6.01
C SER A 202 13.19 32.58 -5.27
N ASP A 203 12.79 33.51 -4.39
CA ASP A 203 13.68 34.34 -3.59
C ASP A 203 14.06 33.67 -2.26
N GLY A 204 13.55 32.47 -2.00
CA GLY A 204 13.78 31.75 -0.76
C GLY A 204 12.91 32.20 0.41
N LYS A 205 11.93 33.09 0.17
CA LYS A 205 10.97 33.53 1.19
C LYS A 205 9.80 32.57 1.28
N TYR A 206 9.34 32.25 2.49
CA TYR A 206 8.22 31.32 2.73
C TYR A 206 6.87 32.02 2.54
N THR A 207 6.56 32.40 1.29
CA THR A 207 5.36 33.15 0.92
C THR A 207 4.14 32.29 0.73
N TYR A 208 4.32 31.01 0.31
CA TYR A 208 3.20 30.09 0.16
C TYR A 208 2.92 29.38 1.49
N THR A 209 1.65 29.36 1.92
CA THR A 209 1.25 28.75 3.19
C THR A 209 -0.11 28.09 3.07
N LYS A 210 -0.28 26.97 3.79
CA LYS A 210 -1.56 26.29 3.91
C LYS A 210 -1.77 25.73 5.31
N GLN A 211 -3.02 25.82 5.80
CA GLN A 211 -3.39 25.38 7.14
C GLN A 211 -4.24 24.11 7.06
N ASN A 212 -4.13 23.26 8.08
CA ASN A 212 -4.87 22.02 8.21
C ASN A 212 -6.05 22.20 9.19
N ALA A 213 -7.26 22.13 8.68
CA ALA A 213 -8.48 22.31 9.50
C ALA A 213 -8.63 21.24 10.60
N HIS A 214 -8.17 20.00 10.37
CA HIS A 214 -8.24 18.92 11.35
C HIS A 214 -7.37 19.20 12.60
N SER A 215 -6.17 19.76 12.37
CA SER A 215 -5.25 20.08 13.47
C SER A 215 -5.70 21.31 14.25
N GLN A 216 -6.30 22.30 13.59
CA GLN A 216 -6.81 23.50 14.25
C GLN A 216 -7.91 23.16 15.27
N LYS A 217 -8.89 22.35 14.88
CA LYS A 217 -9.97 21.90 15.78
C LYS A 217 -9.46 21.19 17.03
N ARG A 218 -8.23 20.63 16.96
CA ARG A 218 -7.61 19.86 18.05
C ARG A 218 -6.49 20.58 18.78
N LYS A 219 -6.28 21.87 18.50
CA LYS A 219 -5.21 22.70 19.12
C LYS A 219 -3.80 22.12 18.91
N ILE A 220 -3.58 21.39 17.79
CA ILE A 220 -2.29 20.84 17.43
C ILE A 220 -1.49 21.92 16.73
N VAL A 221 -0.28 22.22 17.22
CA VAL A 221 0.65 23.19 16.64
C VAL A 221 1.91 22.46 16.16
N LYS A 222 1.98 22.20 14.83
CA LYS A 222 3.13 21.56 14.19
C LYS A 222 3.34 22.19 12.81
N LYS A 223 4.35 23.04 12.69
CA LYS A 223 4.69 23.74 11.45
C LYS A 223 5.78 23.01 10.68
N LYS A 224 5.71 22.99 9.36
CA LYS A 224 6.73 22.44 8.47
C LYS A 224 7.07 23.43 7.37
N TYR A 225 8.36 23.55 7.06
CA TYR A 225 8.92 24.46 6.06
C TYR A 225 9.59 23.62 4.96
N TYR A 226 9.25 23.90 3.72
CA TYR A 226 9.75 23.20 2.55
C TYR A 226 10.45 24.17 1.62
N PRO A 227 11.61 23.82 1.02
CA PRO A 227 12.21 24.60 -0.04
C PRO A 227 11.27 24.65 -1.24
N LEU A 228 11.56 25.55 -2.18
CA LEU A 228 10.85 25.59 -3.45
C LEU A 228 10.96 24.23 -4.15
N ASP A 229 9.83 23.63 -4.43
CA ASP A 229 9.75 22.32 -5.05
C ASP A 229 9.48 22.47 -6.56
N ARG A 230 10.51 22.19 -7.39
CA ARG A 230 10.41 22.25 -8.86
C ARG A 230 9.27 21.39 -9.42
N GLN A 231 8.87 20.35 -8.70
CA GLN A 231 7.72 19.53 -9.04
C GLN A 231 6.42 20.34 -9.08
N TRP A 232 6.31 21.35 -8.20
CA TRP A 232 5.12 22.18 -8.01
C TRP A 232 5.33 23.64 -8.39
N TYR A 233 6.37 23.93 -9.21
CA TYR A 233 6.72 25.28 -9.58
C TYR A 233 5.55 26.08 -10.18
N SER A 234 4.75 25.42 -11.01
CA SER A 234 3.56 26.04 -11.63
C SER A 234 2.34 26.13 -10.71
N ASN A 235 2.32 25.36 -9.62
CA ASN A 235 1.22 25.36 -8.64
C ASN A 235 1.72 24.95 -7.24
N PRO A 236 2.37 25.87 -6.49
CA PRO A 236 2.89 25.60 -5.16
C PRO A 236 1.81 25.18 -4.15
N GLU A 237 0.59 25.68 -4.30
CA GLU A 237 -0.54 25.31 -3.42
C GLU A 237 -0.91 23.83 -3.51
N ASP A 238 -0.86 23.23 -4.69
CA ASP A 238 -1.06 21.79 -4.87
C ASP A 238 0.02 20.99 -4.12
N GLY A 239 1.26 21.46 -4.17
CA GLY A 239 2.35 20.83 -3.43
C GLY A 239 2.17 20.89 -1.92
N LEU A 240 1.69 22.01 -1.39
CA LEU A 240 1.34 22.15 0.02
C LEU A 240 0.15 21.28 0.40
N GLN A 241 -0.89 21.22 -0.45
CA GLN A 241 -2.04 20.35 -0.22
C GLN A 241 -1.63 18.87 -0.18
N ALA A 242 -0.79 18.41 -1.12
CA ALA A 242 -0.30 17.04 -1.12
C ALA A 242 0.37 16.66 0.22
N LYS A 243 1.14 17.58 0.80
CA LYS A 243 1.81 17.35 2.08
C LYS A 243 0.83 17.28 3.25
N LEU A 244 -0.24 18.10 3.24
CA LEU A 244 -1.29 18.05 4.23
C LEU A 244 -2.12 16.77 4.11
N ASP A 245 -2.52 16.40 2.90
CA ASP A 245 -3.28 15.17 2.66
C ASP A 245 -2.51 13.94 3.13
N TYR A 246 -1.20 13.89 2.84
CA TYR A 246 -0.34 12.82 3.35
C TYR A 246 -0.23 12.83 4.88
N SER A 247 -0.21 14.00 5.51
CA SER A 247 -0.16 14.10 6.97
C SER A 247 -1.45 13.64 7.65
N ASN A 248 -2.58 13.69 6.93
CA ASN A 248 -3.89 13.28 7.41
C ASN A 248 -4.14 11.77 7.29
N LYS A 249 -3.24 11.02 6.63
CA LYS A 249 -3.43 9.58 6.42
C LYS A 249 -3.69 8.85 7.72
N GLY A 250 -4.78 8.10 7.78
CA GLY A 250 -5.15 7.33 8.96
C GLY A 250 -5.47 8.17 10.21
N TYR A 251 -5.74 9.47 10.05
CA TYR A 251 -6.15 10.36 11.14
C TYR A 251 -7.40 9.84 11.86
N ILE A 252 -8.42 9.48 11.11
CA ILE A 252 -9.58 8.74 11.59
C ILE A 252 -9.69 7.46 10.77
N SER A 253 -9.87 6.32 11.43
CA SER A 253 -10.13 5.06 10.75
C SER A 253 -11.22 4.26 11.46
N ALA A 254 -12.01 3.52 10.68
CA ALA A 254 -12.85 2.46 11.19
C ALA A 254 -12.27 1.13 10.75
N GLU A 255 -12.23 0.17 11.66
CA GLU A 255 -11.65 -1.16 11.47
C GLU A 255 -12.71 -2.21 11.76
N LEU A 256 -12.81 -3.24 10.92
CA LEU A 256 -13.60 -4.43 11.19
C LEU A 256 -12.81 -5.70 10.91
N GLN A 257 -13.11 -6.77 11.64
CA GLN A 257 -12.52 -8.09 11.44
C GLN A 257 -13.63 -9.14 11.33
N TYR A 258 -13.44 -10.09 10.42
CA TYR A 258 -14.35 -11.19 10.20
C TYR A 258 -13.60 -12.49 9.88
N LYS A 259 -14.28 -13.62 9.97
CA LYS A 259 -13.74 -14.94 9.63
C LYS A 259 -13.92 -15.20 8.14
N GLY A 260 -12.83 -15.54 7.45
CA GLY A 260 -12.78 -15.75 6.00
C GLY A 260 -12.07 -14.64 5.26
N HIS A 261 -12.15 -14.68 3.91
CA HIS A 261 -11.55 -13.68 3.02
C HIS A 261 -12.43 -13.46 1.78
N GLN A 262 -12.77 -12.22 1.48
CA GLN A 262 -13.62 -11.83 0.33
C GLN A 262 -12.81 -11.28 -0.86
N PHE A 263 -11.47 -11.39 -0.83
CA PHE A 263 -10.55 -10.91 -1.87
C PHE A 263 -10.59 -9.40 -2.09
N GLU A 264 -10.74 -8.65 -1.01
CA GLU A 264 -10.76 -7.20 -1.01
C GLU A 264 -9.47 -6.62 -1.60
N ASN A 265 -9.62 -5.52 -2.33
CA ASN A 265 -8.51 -4.70 -2.78
C ASN A 265 -8.52 -3.33 -2.11
N ILE A 266 -7.37 -2.67 -2.14
CA ILE A 266 -7.27 -1.26 -1.78
C ILE A 266 -8.16 -0.45 -2.73
N MET A 267 -8.91 0.50 -2.18
CA MET A 267 -9.89 1.36 -2.84
C MET A 267 -11.20 0.66 -3.26
N ASP A 268 -11.41 -0.63 -2.99
CA ASP A 268 -12.76 -1.22 -2.98
C ASP A 268 -13.63 -0.53 -1.93
N ARG A 269 -14.94 -0.66 -2.06
CA ARG A 269 -15.90 -0.08 -1.11
C ARG A 269 -16.32 -1.09 -0.07
N ALA A 270 -16.35 -0.67 1.19
CA ALA A 270 -16.87 -1.44 2.31
C ALA A 270 -18.22 -0.90 2.77
N VAL A 271 -19.15 -1.79 3.07
CA VAL A 271 -20.47 -1.45 3.63
C VAL A 271 -20.70 -2.31 4.88
N TYR A 272 -20.93 -1.66 6.00
CA TYR A 272 -21.27 -2.30 7.27
C TYR A 272 -22.17 -1.39 8.08
N GLN A 273 -23.20 -1.95 8.71
CA GLN A 273 -24.06 -1.22 9.62
C GLN A 273 -24.53 -2.13 10.76
N ASN A 274 -24.34 -1.67 11.98
CA ASN A 274 -24.86 -2.30 13.19
C ASN A 274 -25.10 -1.24 14.28
N GLY A 275 -26.35 -0.83 14.45
CA GLY A 275 -26.71 0.21 15.40
C GLY A 275 -26.03 1.55 15.10
N THR A 276 -25.19 2.02 16.02
CA THR A 276 -24.44 3.26 15.90
C THR A 276 -23.15 3.12 15.08
N PHE A 277 -22.70 1.89 14.79
CA PHE A 277 -21.47 1.63 14.07
C PHE A 277 -21.76 1.42 12.59
N ALA A 278 -21.11 2.22 11.73
CA ALA A 278 -21.33 2.13 10.30
C ALA A 278 -20.06 2.41 9.49
N ILE A 279 -19.94 1.70 8.37
CA ILE A 279 -19.08 2.02 7.24
C ILE A 279 -20.00 2.20 6.03
N ASN A 280 -20.11 3.43 5.54
CA ASN A 280 -21.09 3.82 4.55
C ASN A 280 -20.50 3.89 3.14
N SER A 281 -20.17 2.72 2.55
CA SER A 281 -19.56 2.65 1.21
C SER A 281 -18.21 3.39 1.12
N GLU A 282 -17.45 3.37 2.22
CA GLU A 282 -16.14 4.01 2.33
C GLU A 282 -15.05 3.14 1.66
N ARG A 283 -13.93 3.77 1.29
CA ARG A 283 -12.84 3.10 0.57
C ARG A 283 -11.94 2.32 1.52
N ILE A 284 -11.70 1.04 1.20
CA ILE A 284 -10.76 0.19 1.93
C ILE A 284 -9.35 0.74 1.76
N SER A 285 -8.69 1.00 2.87
CA SER A 285 -7.32 1.53 2.94
C SER A 285 -6.31 0.54 3.51
N LEU A 286 -6.77 -0.50 4.20
CA LEU A 286 -5.96 -1.59 4.73
C LEU A 286 -6.71 -2.90 4.57
N VAL A 287 -6.00 -3.93 4.13
CA VAL A 287 -6.44 -5.34 4.19
C VAL A 287 -5.33 -6.13 4.88
N GLU A 288 -5.66 -6.76 5.99
CA GLU A 288 -4.77 -7.67 6.72
C GLU A 288 -5.45 -9.04 6.82
N VAL A 289 -4.80 -10.08 6.33
CA VAL A 289 -5.32 -11.45 6.38
C VAL A 289 -4.39 -12.28 7.24
N THR A 290 -4.92 -12.92 8.27
CA THR A 290 -4.18 -13.83 9.13
C THR A 290 -4.75 -15.23 9.02
N GLY A 291 -3.88 -16.22 8.92
CA GLY A 291 -4.26 -17.63 8.94
C GLY A 291 -3.51 -18.37 10.03
N ASN A 292 -4.19 -19.29 10.71
CA ASN A 292 -3.60 -20.17 11.72
C ASN A 292 -4.48 -21.42 11.91
N GLY A 293 -4.18 -22.25 12.89
CA GLY A 293 -4.95 -23.47 13.21
C GLY A 293 -6.44 -23.24 13.53
N ARG A 294 -6.89 -21.98 13.74
CA ARG A 294 -8.30 -21.61 13.97
C ARG A 294 -9.03 -21.19 12.70
N GLY A 295 -8.31 -21.02 11.59
CA GLY A 295 -8.84 -20.60 10.29
C GLY A 295 -8.24 -19.31 9.78
N ILE A 296 -8.89 -18.73 8.77
CA ILE A 296 -8.49 -17.45 8.13
C ILE A 296 -9.38 -16.35 8.67
N PHE A 297 -8.78 -15.23 9.01
CA PHE A 297 -9.45 -14.00 9.46
C PHE A 297 -8.95 -12.81 8.64
N THR A 298 -9.87 -11.99 8.20
CA THR A 298 -9.56 -10.75 7.49
C THR A 298 -9.95 -9.55 8.35
N LYS A 299 -9.01 -8.61 8.48
CA LYS A 299 -9.23 -7.29 9.04
C LYS A 299 -9.13 -6.28 7.88
N ILE A 300 -10.13 -5.41 7.77
CA ILE A 300 -10.07 -4.24 6.89
C ILE A 300 -10.10 -2.97 7.72
N ALA A 301 -9.50 -1.90 7.16
CA ALA A 301 -9.69 -0.55 7.68
C ALA A 301 -10.05 0.41 6.54
N VAL A 302 -10.90 1.37 6.86
CA VAL A 302 -11.24 2.52 6.01
C VAL A 302 -10.66 3.77 6.66
N TYR A 303 -9.93 4.59 5.89
CA TYR A 303 -9.37 5.86 6.39
C TYR A 303 -10.30 6.99 6.00
N ARG A 304 -10.74 7.74 7.02
CA ARG A 304 -11.61 8.92 6.90
C ARG A 304 -10.73 10.18 6.89
N ASP A 305 -9.86 10.28 5.89
CA ASP A 305 -8.78 11.27 5.82
C ASP A 305 -9.22 12.61 5.23
N SER A 306 -10.37 12.67 4.61
CA SER A 306 -10.92 13.81 3.86
C SER A 306 -12.09 14.46 4.55
#